data_bea26eeb76a046e66478da81e9c4c813
#
_entry.id   bea26eeb76a046e66478da81e9c4c813
#
_cell.length_a   1.000
_cell.length_b   1.000
_cell.length_c   1.000
_cell.angle_alpha   90.00
_cell.angle_beta   90.00
_cell.angle_gamma   90.00
#
_symmetry.space_group_name_H-M   'P 1'
#
loop_
_entity.id
_entity.type
_entity.pdbx_description
1 polymer ?
#
loop_
_entity_poly.entity_id
_entity_poly.type
_entity_poly.pdbx_seq_one_letter_code
_entity_poly.pdbx_strand_id
1 'polypeptide(L)'
;MTDEGIRLAKRVAELVPCSRAEAERYIAGGWVSVDGVVAEDPATRVKPAQQVALLPGAKAEEPAPVTILLHKPSGMNAGVGVRGANALDCLTPESLVAAHGAPRFLKRHLARLTLCTPLETDATGLVVYTQDFRVARKLVDDAGRVEYEYVAEVEGGIHDGGLALLNHGLQFDGRPIAPMKVSWQSEGRLRFAAKGVKPGQIEHMCAEVGLTLTDLKRLRVGRIPMAGLPEGQWRYLAEYERF
;
A
#
# COMPACT_ATOMS: atom_id res chain seq x y z
N MET A 1 -20.44 -40.50 18.85
CA MET A 1 -20.93 -39.67 17.69
C MET A 1 -20.00 -38.48 17.59
N THR A 2 -19.16 -38.47 16.58
CA THR A 2 -18.20 -37.38 16.35
C THR A 2 -18.98 -36.10 16.07
N ASP A 3 -18.84 -35.13 16.97
CA ASP A 3 -19.41 -33.78 16.89
C ASP A 3 -18.67 -32.97 15.79
N GLU A 4 -18.62 -33.53 14.59
CA GLU A 4 -18.09 -32.85 13.39
C GLU A 4 -19.10 -31.84 12.91
N GLY A 5 -18.95 -30.57 13.31
CA GLY A 5 -19.79 -29.48 12.84
C GLY A 5 -19.91 -29.45 11.31
N ILE A 6 -20.96 -28.82 10.78
CA ILE A 6 -21.17 -28.63 9.34
C ILE A 6 -20.40 -27.43 8.82
N ARG A 7 -20.13 -27.38 7.51
CA ARG A 7 -19.49 -26.21 6.87
C ARG A 7 -20.36 -24.98 7.02
N LEU A 8 -19.74 -23.84 7.35
CA LEU A 8 -20.43 -22.57 7.54
C LEU A 8 -21.27 -22.17 6.30
N ALA A 9 -20.75 -22.38 5.09
CA ALA A 9 -21.50 -22.10 3.86
C ALA A 9 -22.79 -22.91 3.78
N LYS A 10 -22.81 -24.17 4.24
CA LYS A 10 -24.03 -24.98 4.29
C LYS A 10 -25.00 -24.43 5.33
N ARG A 11 -24.50 -24.03 6.51
CA ARG A 11 -25.32 -23.47 7.58
C ARG A 11 -25.97 -22.13 7.16
N VAL A 12 -25.22 -21.29 6.46
CA VAL A 12 -25.75 -20.01 5.93
C VAL A 12 -26.84 -20.27 4.88
N ALA A 13 -26.63 -21.21 3.95
CA ALA A 13 -27.64 -21.55 2.94
C ALA A 13 -28.91 -22.16 3.52
N GLU A 14 -28.83 -22.76 4.73
CA GLU A 14 -30.00 -23.25 5.48
C GLU A 14 -30.74 -22.11 6.20
N LEU A 15 -30.02 -21.08 6.65
CA LEU A 15 -30.60 -19.95 7.40
C LEU A 15 -31.23 -18.88 6.49
N VAL A 16 -30.63 -18.69 5.31
CA VAL A 16 -31.08 -17.70 4.33
C VAL A 16 -31.39 -18.45 3.03
N PRO A 17 -32.56 -18.27 2.40
CA PRO A 17 -32.87 -18.93 1.15
C PRO A 17 -31.96 -18.43 0.02
N CYS A 18 -30.75 -19.00 -0.07
CA CYS A 18 -29.74 -18.66 -1.04
C CYS A 18 -28.98 -19.90 -1.53
N SER A 19 -28.34 -19.78 -2.69
CA SER A 19 -27.47 -20.82 -3.21
C SER A 19 -26.19 -20.95 -2.36
N ARG A 20 -25.53 -22.09 -2.47
CA ARG A 20 -24.23 -22.29 -1.80
C ARG A 20 -23.18 -21.23 -2.23
N ALA A 21 -23.17 -20.87 -3.51
CA ALA A 21 -22.27 -19.86 -4.04
C ALA A 21 -22.53 -18.45 -3.42
N GLU A 22 -23.80 -18.11 -3.22
CA GLU A 22 -24.17 -16.87 -2.52
C GLU A 22 -23.77 -16.93 -1.05
N ALA A 23 -24.00 -18.05 -0.37
CA ALA A 23 -23.55 -18.25 1.01
C ALA A 23 -22.02 -18.08 1.15
N GLU A 24 -21.25 -18.64 0.23
CA GLU A 24 -19.79 -18.48 0.18
C GLU A 24 -19.39 -17.00 -0.03
N ARG A 25 -20.10 -16.25 -0.88
CA ARG A 25 -19.88 -14.79 -1.07
C ARG A 25 -20.23 -13.98 0.17
N TYR A 26 -21.34 -14.26 0.84
CA TYR A 26 -21.67 -13.62 2.13
C TYR A 26 -20.55 -13.80 3.15
N ILE A 27 -20.03 -15.03 3.29
CA ILE A 27 -18.95 -15.33 4.23
C ILE A 27 -17.66 -14.62 3.79
N ALA A 28 -17.26 -14.75 2.53
CA ALA A 28 -16.04 -14.13 2.01
C ALA A 28 -16.08 -12.60 2.07
N GLY A 29 -17.28 -11.99 2.02
CA GLY A 29 -17.51 -10.55 2.20
C GLY A 29 -17.57 -10.10 3.67
N GLY A 30 -17.35 -11.03 4.64
CA GLY A 30 -17.41 -10.71 6.08
C GLY A 30 -18.82 -10.36 6.57
N TRP A 31 -19.87 -10.87 5.92
CA TRP A 31 -21.26 -10.61 6.26
C TRP A 31 -21.87 -11.65 7.20
N VAL A 32 -21.07 -12.63 7.61
CA VAL A 32 -21.52 -13.70 8.49
C VAL A 32 -20.76 -13.65 9.81
N SER A 33 -21.48 -13.77 10.93
CA SER A 33 -20.87 -13.95 12.24
C SER A 33 -21.22 -15.34 12.82
N VAL A 34 -20.28 -15.88 13.58
CA VAL A 34 -20.44 -17.09 14.40
C VAL A 34 -20.18 -16.69 15.84
N ASP A 35 -21.18 -16.85 16.71
CA ASP A 35 -21.14 -16.42 18.12
C ASP A 35 -20.70 -14.94 18.28
N GLY A 36 -21.17 -14.07 17.36
CA GLY A 36 -20.85 -12.64 17.34
C GLY A 36 -19.50 -12.28 16.69
N VAL A 37 -18.66 -13.26 16.33
CA VAL A 37 -17.38 -13.01 15.66
C VAL A 37 -17.53 -13.18 14.14
N VAL A 38 -17.02 -12.20 13.37
CA VAL A 38 -17.07 -12.27 11.90
C VAL A 38 -16.22 -13.44 11.39
N ALA A 39 -16.84 -14.27 10.55
CA ALA A 39 -16.21 -15.39 9.88
C ALA A 39 -16.08 -15.10 8.37
N GLU A 40 -14.87 -15.25 7.82
CA GLU A 40 -14.57 -14.94 6.41
C GLU A 40 -14.22 -16.20 5.59
N ASP A 41 -14.02 -17.35 6.25
CA ASP A 41 -13.70 -18.61 5.58
C ASP A 41 -14.94 -19.50 5.43
N PRO A 42 -15.43 -19.73 4.19
CA PRO A 42 -16.58 -20.60 3.93
C PRO A 42 -16.38 -22.08 4.38
N ALA A 43 -15.11 -22.50 4.50
CA ALA A 43 -14.77 -23.85 4.93
C ALA A 43 -14.83 -24.05 6.47
N THR A 44 -14.94 -22.95 7.23
CA THR A 44 -15.10 -23.00 8.70
C THR A 44 -16.20 -23.99 9.06
N ARG A 45 -15.93 -24.85 10.07
CA ARG A 45 -16.93 -25.77 10.61
C ARG A 45 -17.62 -25.15 11.82
N VAL A 46 -18.94 -25.25 11.85
CA VAL A 46 -19.77 -24.73 12.93
C VAL A 46 -20.58 -25.84 13.57
N LYS A 47 -20.64 -25.84 14.90
CA LYS A 47 -21.40 -26.81 15.68
C LYS A 47 -22.89 -26.42 15.71
N PRO A 48 -23.81 -27.36 15.95
CA PRO A 48 -25.25 -27.08 16.04
C PRO A 48 -25.62 -26.02 17.10
N ALA A 49 -24.85 -25.96 18.19
CA ALA A 49 -25.08 -25.02 19.30
C ALA A 49 -24.57 -23.59 19.01
N GLN A 50 -23.75 -23.38 17.99
CA GLN A 50 -23.23 -22.06 17.68
C GLN A 50 -24.26 -21.20 16.95
N GLN A 51 -24.31 -19.93 17.35
CA GLN A 51 -25.18 -18.95 16.72
C GLN A 51 -24.53 -18.40 15.44
N VAL A 52 -25.14 -18.69 14.30
CA VAL A 52 -24.74 -18.11 13.00
C VAL A 52 -25.75 -17.05 12.61
N ALA A 53 -25.26 -15.86 12.27
CA ALA A 53 -26.10 -14.73 11.87
C ALA A 53 -25.55 -14.00 10.64
N LEU A 54 -26.46 -13.51 9.80
CA LEU A 54 -26.14 -12.61 8.71
C LEU A 54 -26.17 -11.17 9.24
N LEU A 55 -25.12 -10.40 8.94
CA LEU A 55 -25.01 -9.02 9.40
C LEU A 55 -25.89 -8.07 8.56
N PRO A 56 -26.39 -6.97 9.13
CA PRO A 56 -27.20 -5.99 8.41
C PRO A 56 -26.50 -5.45 7.17
N GLY A 57 -27.25 -5.30 6.08
CA GLY A 57 -26.74 -4.81 4.80
C GLY A 57 -25.89 -5.83 4.01
N ALA A 58 -25.98 -7.11 4.37
CA ALA A 58 -25.26 -8.18 3.68
C ALA A 58 -25.52 -8.21 2.18
N LYS A 59 -24.45 -8.35 1.40
CA LYS A 59 -24.50 -8.48 -0.05
C LYS A 59 -23.77 -9.75 -0.47
N ALA A 60 -24.39 -10.54 -1.35
CA ALA A 60 -23.79 -11.75 -1.93
C ALA A 60 -22.90 -11.40 -3.14
N GLU A 61 -22.06 -10.40 -2.99
CA GLU A 61 -21.13 -9.95 -4.01
C GLU A 61 -19.74 -10.51 -3.74
N GLU A 62 -18.97 -10.78 -4.79
CA GLU A 62 -17.57 -11.14 -4.63
C GLU A 62 -16.80 -9.90 -4.18
N PRO A 63 -16.03 -9.98 -3.07
CA PRO A 63 -15.24 -8.84 -2.63
C PRO A 63 -14.26 -8.39 -3.70
N ALA A 64 -14.32 -7.10 -4.05
CA ALA A 64 -13.45 -6.50 -5.05
C ALA A 64 -11.98 -6.50 -4.60
N PRO A 65 -11.02 -6.56 -5.54
CA PRO A 65 -9.62 -6.38 -5.23
C PRO A 65 -9.37 -4.97 -4.70
N VAL A 66 -8.51 -4.85 -3.69
CA VAL A 66 -8.20 -3.58 -3.04
C VAL A 66 -6.80 -3.09 -3.40
N THR A 67 -6.63 -1.77 -3.28
CA THR A 67 -5.33 -1.10 -3.29
C THR A 67 -5.12 -0.43 -1.95
N ILE A 68 -3.95 -0.64 -1.36
CA ILE A 68 -3.55 -0.17 -0.04
C ILE A 68 -2.46 0.88 -0.19
N LEU A 69 -2.61 1.98 0.50
CA LEU A 69 -1.67 3.07 0.63
C LEU A 69 -1.11 3.04 2.05
N LEU A 70 0.18 2.77 2.19
CA LEU A 70 0.88 2.71 3.47
C LEU A 70 1.85 3.90 3.58
N HIS A 71 1.84 4.61 4.71
CA HIS A 71 2.94 5.48 5.10
C HIS A 71 4.00 4.62 5.80
N LYS A 72 4.96 4.13 5.02
CA LYS A 72 6.03 3.28 5.50
C LYS A 72 6.94 4.03 6.46
N PRO A 73 7.17 3.53 7.68
CA PRO A 73 8.20 4.06 8.57
C PRO A 73 9.61 3.80 8.06
N SER A 74 10.59 4.58 8.55
CA SER A 74 12.01 4.24 8.42
C SER A 74 12.32 2.89 9.09
N GLY A 75 13.35 2.19 8.62
CA GLY A 75 13.79 0.90 9.15
C GLY A 75 12.97 -0.31 8.67
N MET A 76 11.88 -0.11 7.91
CA MET A 76 11.07 -1.19 7.38
C MET A 76 11.34 -1.46 5.91
N ASN A 77 11.44 -2.74 5.56
CA ASN A 77 11.71 -3.18 4.19
C ASN A 77 10.43 -3.17 3.34
N ALA A 78 10.48 -2.42 2.24
CA ALA A 78 9.46 -2.41 1.19
C ALA A 78 10.11 -2.71 -0.17
N GLY A 79 10.72 -3.89 -0.28
CA GLY A 79 11.26 -4.42 -1.55
C GLY A 79 12.62 -3.86 -1.98
N VAL A 80 13.26 -3.04 -1.15
CA VAL A 80 14.62 -2.51 -1.39
C VAL A 80 15.49 -2.80 -0.18
N GLY A 81 16.62 -3.46 -0.42
CA GLY A 81 17.50 -3.92 0.66
C GLY A 81 17.09 -5.28 1.24
N VAL A 82 17.90 -5.78 2.17
CA VAL A 82 17.72 -7.10 2.80
C VAL A 82 17.55 -7.02 4.31
N ARG A 83 17.52 -5.81 4.87
CA ARG A 83 17.42 -5.55 6.31
C ARG A 83 16.09 -4.93 6.66
N GLY A 84 15.74 -4.99 7.94
CA GLY A 84 14.52 -4.41 8.49
C GLY A 84 13.35 -5.39 8.53
N ALA A 85 12.36 -5.09 9.38
CA ALA A 85 11.08 -5.77 9.43
C ALA A 85 10.31 -5.53 8.12
N ASN A 86 9.39 -6.42 7.79
CA ASN A 86 8.60 -6.26 6.57
C ASN A 86 7.59 -5.13 6.73
N ALA A 87 7.53 -4.21 5.76
CA ALA A 87 6.56 -3.13 5.79
C ALA A 87 5.09 -3.62 5.76
N LEU A 88 4.84 -4.85 5.31
CA LEU A 88 3.53 -5.49 5.42
C LEU A 88 3.08 -5.70 6.87
N ASP A 89 4.01 -5.76 7.84
CA ASP A 89 3.69 -5.91 9.25
C ASP A 89 2.97 -4.67 9.83
N CYS A 90 3.05 -3.53 9.14
CA CYS A 90 2.25 -2.34 9.44
C CYS A 90 0.76 -2.49 9.10
N LEU A 91 0.40 -3.45 8.24
CA LEU A 91 -0.97 -3.58 7.74
C LEU A 91 -1.83 -4.38 8.74
N THR A 92 -2.22 -3.75 9.81
CA THR A 92 -3.13 -4.32 10.82
C THR A 92 -4.48 -3.59 10.83
N PRO A 93 -5.55 -4.19 11.38
CA PRO A 93 -6.82 -3.48 11.54
C PRO A 93 -6.70 -2.19 12.37
N GLU A 94 -5.81 -2.19 13.38
CA GLU A 94 -5.61 -1.08 14.31
C GLU A 94 -4.92 0.12 13.66
N SER A 95 -4.06 -0.14 12.67
CA SER A 95 -3.35 0.90 11.89
C SER A 95 -4.11 1.39 10.66
N LEU A 96 -5.30 0.82 10.39
CA LEU A 96 -6.18 1.26 9.30
C LEU A 96 -6.83 2.61 9.63
N VAL A 97 -6.54 3.61 8.80
CA VAL A 97 -7.26 4.90 8.84
C VAL A 97 -8.59 4.75 8.13
N ALA A 98 -9.67 4.84 8.88
CA ALA A 98 -11.01 4.80 8.33
C ALA A 98 -11.27 6.03 7.45
N ALA A 99 -11.77 5.80 6.24
CA ALA A 99 -12.20 6.86 5.33
C ALA A 99 -13.68 6.63 4.96
N HIS A 100 -14.39 7.72 4.71
CA HIS A 100 -15.78 7.61 4.24
C HIS A 100 -15.83 6.88 2.89
N GLY A 101 -16.71 5.88 2.78
CA GLY A 101 -16.81 5.05 1.57
C GLY A 101 -15.72 4.01 1.40
N ALA A 102 -14.79 3.87 2.35
CA ALA A 102 -13.81 2.80 2.29
C ALA A 102 -14.48 1.42 2.41
N PRO A 103 -13.93 0.39 1.74
CA PRO A 103 -14.44 -0.96 1.88
C PRO A 103 -14.30 -1.43 3.34
N ARG A 104 -15.21 -2.31 3.76
CA ARG A 104 -15.08 -3.00 5.04
C ARG A 104 -13.75 -3.76 5.07
N PHE A 105 -13.02 -3.68 6.19
CA PHE A 105 -11.81 -4.47 6.36
C PHE A 105 -12.13 -5.98 6.30
N LEU A 106 -11.36 -6.70 5.49
CA LEU A 106 -11.38 -8.16 5.40
C LEU A 106 -9.95 -8.68 5.49
N LYS A 107 -9.75 -9.81 6.16
CA LYS A 107 -8.42 -10.47 6.27
C LYS A 107 -7.84 -10.79 4.89
N ARG A 108 -8.69 -11.17 3.93
CA ARG A 108 -8.29 -11.44 2.55
C ARG A 108 -7.66 -10.24 1.83
N HIS A 109 -7.95 -8.99 2.27
CA HIS A 109 -7.35 -7.79 1.69
C HIS A 109 -5.85 -7.69 1.95
N LEU A 110 -5.35 -8.41 2.97
CA LEU A 110 -3.92 -8.49 3.28
C LEU A 110 -3.22 -9.66 2.58
N ALA A 111 -3.96 -10.50 1.87
CA ALA A 111 -3.41 -11.65 1.15
C ALA A 111 -3.11 -11.29 -0.32
N ARG A 112 -2.05 -11.91 -0.88
CA ARG A 112 -1.68 -11.80 -2.30
C ARG A 112 -1.52 -10.34 -2.78
N LEU A 113 -1.00 -9.48 -1.93
CA LEU A 113 -0.68 -8.10 -2.27
C LEU A 113 0.57 -8.04 -3.14
N THR A 114 0.50 -7.31 -4.23
CA THR A 114 1.66 -6.94 -5.04
C THR A 114 2.21 -5.61 -4.56
N LEU A 115 3.48 -5.55 -4.21
CA LEU A 115 4.19 -4.29 -3.95
C LEU A 115 4.44 -3.59 -5.28
N CYS A 116 3.85 -2.40 -5.45
CA CYS A 116 3.92 -1.66 -6.71
C CYS A 116 4.97 -0.55 -6.71
N THR A 117 5.30 -0.02 -5.54
CA THR A 117 6.20 1.13 -5.41
C THR A 117 7.24 0.88 -4.34
N PRO A 118 8.27 0.07 -4.62
CA PRO A 118 9.35 -0.19 -3.68
C PRO A 118 9.96 1.11 -3.14
N LEU A 119 10.44 1.07 -1.90
CA LEU A 119 11.07 2.20 -1.23
C LEU A 119 12.21 1.69 -0.34
N GLU A 120 13.28 2.44 -0.26
CA GLU A 120 14.46 2.16 0.54
C GLU A 120 14.09 1.92 2.02
N THR A 121 14.83 1.04 2.69
CA THR A 121 14.57 0.68 4.09
C THR A 121 14.58 1.92 5.00
N ASP A 122 15.58 2.78 4.83
CA ASP A 122 15.77 3.96 5.67
C ASP A 122 14.88 5.15 5.27
N ALA A 123 14.32 5.13 4.05
CA ALA A 123 13.39 6.14 3.60
C ALA A 123 11.99 5.94 4.22
N THR A 124 11.24 7.03 4.35
CA THR A 124 9.84 7.05 4.79
C THR A 124 8.89 7.39 3.65
N GLY A 125 7.60 7.22 3.87
CA GLY A 125 6.58 7.75 2.98
C GLY A 125 5.70 6.74 2.27
N LEU A 126 5.04 7.20 1.22
CA LEU A 126 3.95 6.48 0.56
C LEU A 126 4.42 5.23 -0.20
N VAL A 127 3.92 4.07 0.19
CA VAL A 127 4.10 2.79 -0.49
C VAL A 127 2.74 2.25 -0.91
N VAL A 128 2.66 1.66 -2.11
CA VAL A 128 1.44 1.12 -2.68
C VAL A 128 1.52 -0.39 -2.81
N TYR A 129 0.54 -1.07 -2.22
CA TYR A 129 0.27 -2.49 -2.40
C TYR A 129 -1.08 -2.68 -3.08
N THR A 130 -1.23 -3.68 -3.93
CA THR A 130 -2.52 -3.90 -4.61
C THR A 130 -2.81 -5.36 -4.89
N GLN A 131 -4.11 -5.68 -4.95
CA GLN A 131 -4.64 -6.91 -5.53
C GLN A 131 -5.18 -6.69 -6.96
N ASP A 132 -5.33 -5.41 -7.38
CA ASP A 132 -5.84 -5.07 -8.72
C ASP A 132 -4.70 -5.10 -9.75
N PHE A 133 -4.76 -6.03 -10.69
CA PHE A 133 -3.76 -6.18 -11.76
C PHE A 133 -3.62 -4.93 -12.65
N ARG A 134 -4.68 -4.12 -12.79
CA ARG A 134 -4.64 -2.89 -13.59
C ARG A 134 -3.79 -1.81 -12.90
N VAL A 135 -3.91 -1.72 -11.58
CA VAL A 135 -3.07 -0.84 -10.77
C VAL A 135 -1.63 -1.34 -10.76
N ALA A 136 -1.43 -2.65 -10.56
CA ALA A 136 -0.10 -3.26 -10.61
C ALA A 136 0.58 -2.99 -11.95
N ARG A 137 -0.09 -3.25 -13.07
CA ARG A 137 0.43 -2.97 -14.42
C ARG A 137 0.84 -1.51 -14.57
N LYS A 138 0.00 -0.57 -14.15
CA LYS A 138 0.30 0.87 -14.26
C LYS A 138 1.51 1.30 -13.45
N LEU A 139 1.66 0.78 -12.23
CA LEU A 139 2.72 1.21 -11.31
C LEU A 139 4.01 0.42 -11.44
N VAL A 140 3.97 -0.79 -12.00
CA VAL A 140 5.14 -1.66 -12.20
C VAL A 140 5.61 -1.63 -13.66
N ASP A 141 4.73 -1.98 -14.61
CA ASP A 141 5.13 -2.08 -16.01
C ASP A 141 5.30 -0.69 -16.66
N ASP A 142 4.42 0.26 -16.32
CA ASP A 142 4.48 1.64 -16.79
C ASP A 142 5.14 2.61 -15.78
N ALA A 143 5.94 2.12 -14.82
CA ALA A 143 6.56 2.91 -13.75
C ALA A 143 7.30 4.16 -14.25
N GLY A 144 7.97 4.08 -15.41
CA GLY A 144 8.68 5.20 -16.04
C GLY A 144 7.78 6.36 -16.48
N ARG A 145 6.45 6.18 -16.47
CA ARG A 145 5.47 7.22 -16.80
C ARG A 145 4.83 7.85 -15.58
N VAL A 146 4.98 7.22 -14.43
CA VAL A 146 4.42 7.68 -13.15
C VAL A 146 5.39 8.65 -12.49
N GLU A 147 4.92 9.84 -12.17
CA GLU A 147 5.71 10.83 -11.45
C GLU A 147 5.62 10.59 -9.95
N TYR A 148 6.77 10.62 -9.30
CA TYR A 148 6.91 10.54 -7.85
C TYR A 148 7.38 11.88 -7.31
N GLU A 149 6.98 12.20 -6.10
CA GLU A 149 7.45 13.38 -5.39
C GLU A 149 8.13 12.97 -4.08
N TYR A 150 9.34 13.47 -3.91
CA TYR A 150 10.14 13.23 -2.70
C TYR A 150 10.56 14.55 -2.07
N VAL A 151 10.76 14.52 -0.76
CA VAL A 151 11.55 15.51 -0.02
C VAL A 151 12.77 14.79 0.51
N ALA A 152 13.93 15.35 0.22
CA ALA A 152 15.23 14.91 0.71
C ALA A 152 15.74 15.93 1.72
N GLU A 153 16.00 15.52 2.95
CA GLU A 153 16.77 16.32 3.91
C GLU A 153 18.24 16.11 3.61
N VAL A 154 18.97 17.22 3.52
CA VAL A 154 20.38 17.20 3.10
C VAL A 154 21.25 18.08 3.99
N GLU A 155 22.50 17.68 4.16
CA GLU A 155 23.54 18.44 4.80
C GLU A 155 24.69 18.69 3.83
N GLY A 156 25.53 19.69 4.13
CA GLY A 156 26.68 20.06 3.30
C GLY A 156 26.42 21.31 2.46
N GLY A 157 27.36 21.59 1.56
CA GLY A 157 27.30 22.72 0.64
C GLY A 157 27.15 22.26 -0.80
N ILE A 158 26.07 22.67 -1.46
CA ILE A 158 25.89 22.38 -2.89
C ILE A 158 26.96 23.09 -3.71
N HIS A 159 27.58 22.37 -4.65
CA HIS A 159 28.57 22.95 -5.57
C HIS A 159 27.93 23.99 -6.49
N ASP A 160 28.76 24.93 -7.02
CA ASP A 160 28.31 25.87 -8.02
C ASP A 160 27.69 25.16 -9.23
N GLY A 161 26.49 25.55 -9.61
CA GLY A 161 25.73 24.88 -10.67
C GLY A 161 25.08 23.55 -10.26
N GLY A 162 25.27 23.06 -9.03
CA GLY A 162 24.78 21.76 -8.58
C GLY A 162 23.25 21.61 -8.68
N LEU A 163 22.47 22.66 -8.39
CA LEU A 163 21.01 22.62 -8.57
C LEU A 163 20.63 22.41 -10.05
N ALA A 164 21.36 23.00 -10.98
CA ALA A 164 21.11 22.76 -12.41
C ALA A 164 21.46 21.31 -12.80
N LEU A 165 22.53 20.76 -12.26
CA LEU A 165 22.92 19.35 -12.45
C LEU A 165 21.88 18.38 -11.88
N LEU A 166 21.32 18.67 -10.69
CA LEU A 166 20.23 17.87 -10.11
C LEU A 166 18.97 17.86 -11.02
N ASN A 167 18.72 18.94 -11.72
CA ASN A 167 17.58 19.03 -12.67
C ASN A 167 17.87 18.27 -13.98
N HIS A 168 19.13 18.34 -14.47
CA HIS A 168 19.56 17.68 -15.70
C HIS A 168 21.07 17.64 -15.81
N GLY A 169 21.61 16.50 -16.19
CA GLY A 169 23.04 16.35 -16.53
C GLY A 169 23.77 15.24 -15.75
N LEU A 170 23.13 14.69 -14.73
CA LEU A 170 23.72 13.57 -13.96
C LEU A 170 23.46 12.23 -14.63
N GLN A 171 24.24 11.23 -14.21
CA GLN A 171 24.11 9.83 -14.59
C GLN A 171 23.91 8.97 -13.35
N PHE A 172 23.26 7.82 -13.52
CA PHE A 172 23.11 6.80 -12.51
C PHE A 172 23.26 5.41 -13.14
N ASP A 173 24.10 4.55 -12.58
CA ASP A 173 24.45 3.23 -13.14
C ASP A 173 24.94 3.33 -14.61
N GLY A 174 25.76 4.35 -14.93
CA GLY A 174 26.29 4.56 -16.27
C GLY A 174 25.28 5.01 -17.32
N ARG A 175 24.06 5.40 -16.90
CA ARG A 175 23.02 5.90 -17.80
C ARG A 175 22.61 7.33 -17.44
N PRO A 176 22.35 8.19 -18.44
CA PRO A 176 21.84 9.52 -18.18
C PRO A 176 20.52 9.45 -17.40
N ILE A 177 20.39 10.30 -16.37
CA ILE A 177 19.14 10.50 -15.65
C ILE A 177 18.25 11.42 -16.49
N ALA A 178 16.98 11.02 -16.67
CA ALA A 178 16.00 11.87 -17.34
C ALA A 178 15.83 13.21 -16.61
N PRO A 179 15.61 14.32 -17.33
CA PRO A 179 15.32 15.61 -16.70
C PRO A 179 14.19 15.51 -15.69
N MET A 180 14.36 16.18 -14.55
CA MET A 180 13.37 16.22 -13.48
C MET A 180 13.28 17.62 -12.88
N LYS A 181 12.30 17.85 -12.00
CA LYS A 181 12.20 19.09 -11.24
C LYS A 181 12.80 18.92 -9.86
N VAL A 182 13.88 19.66 -9.59
CA VAL A 182 14.48 19.74 -8.26
C VAL A 182 14.52 21.22 -7.85
N SER A 183 14.08 21.49 -6.64
CA SER A 183 14.08 22.85 -6.07
C SER A 183 14.29 22.81 -4.57
N TRP A 184 14.87 23.87 -4.03
CA TRP A 184 14.91 24.05 -2.58
C TRP A 184 13.51 24.31 -2.04
N GLN A 185 13.11 23.56 -1.03
CA GLN A 185 11.91 23.78 -0.25
C GLN A 185 12.22 24.63 0.99
N SER A 186 13.41 24.43 1.56
CA SER A 186 14.00 25.19 2.65
C SER A 186 15.54 25.03 2.61
N GLU A 187 16.27 25.63 3.55
CA GLU A 187 17.71 25.64 3.60
C GLU A 187 18.37 24.23 3.59
N GLY A 188 17.72 23.23 4.19
CA GLY A 188 18.23 21.83 4.24
C GLY A 188 17.32 20.83 3.55
N ARG A 189 16.38 21.27 2.69
CA ARG A 189 15.40 20.37 2.08
C ARG A 189 15.26 20.61 0.59
N LEU A 190 15.50 19.56 -0.18
CA LEU A 190 15.25 19.51 -1.62
C LEU A 190 13.96 18.75 -1.92
N ARG A 191 13.16 19.31 -2.81
CA ARG A 191 11.98 18.66 -3.37
C ARG A 191 12.31 18.15 -4.76
N PHE A 192 12.07 16.85 -4.98
CA PHE A 192 12.22 16.17 -6.26
C PHE A 192 10.86 15.80 -6.82
N ALA A 193 10.59 16.13 -8.07
CA ALA A 193 9.46 15.61 -8.83
C ALA A 193 9.99 14.94 -10.09
N ALA A 194 9.92 13.62 -10.12
CA ALA A 194 10.62 12.81 -11.12
C ALA A 194 9.84 11.56 -11.49
N LYS A 195 10.07 11.06 -12.71
CA LYS A 195 9.53 9.79 -13.21
C LYS A 195 10.62 8.73 -13.23
N GLY A 196 10.24 7.49 -12.93
CA GLY A 196 11.15 6.34 -13.06
C GLY A 196 12.37 6.40 -12.13
N VAL A 197 12.25 7.03 -10.96
CA VAL A 197 13.32 7.09 -9.96
C VAL A 197 13.62 5.68 -9.47
N LYS A 198 14.90 5.34 -9.51
CA LYS A 198 15.40 4.06 -9.01
C LYS A 198 15.85 4.17 -7.55
N PRO A 199 15.82 3.08 -6.80
CA PRO A 199 16.38 3.04 -5.45
C PRO A 199 17.86 3.49 -5.44
N GLY A 200 18.22 4.33 -4.43
CA GLY A 200 19.56 4.91 -4.29
C GLY A 200 19.87 6.06 -5.25
N GLN A 201 19.02 6.33 -6.24
CA GLN A 201 19.30 7.37 -7.25
C GLN A 201 19.34 8.77 -6.64
N ILE A 202 18.42 9.11 -5.73
CA ILE A 202 18.38 10.46 -5.11
C ILE A 202 19.60 10.68 -4.21
N GLU A 203 20.00 9.65 -3.45
CA GLU A 203 21.20 9.68 -2.61
C GLU A 203 22.44 9.94 -3.46
N HIS A 204 22.61 9.18 -4.54
CA HIS A 204 23.70 9.37 -5.49
C HIS A 204 23.71 10.79 -6.09
N MET A 205 22.56 11.29 -6.52
CA MET A 205 22.44 12.65 -7.10
C MET A 205 22.83 13.73 -6.09
N CYS A 206 22.46 13.59 -4.83
CA CYS A 206 22.86 14.51 -3.78
C CYS A 206 24.39 14.48 -3.58
N ALA A 207 24.98 13.29 -3.52
CA ALA A 207 26.42 13.12 -3.36
C ALA A 207 27.22 13.76 -4.52
N GLU A 208 26.76 13.61 -5.76
CA GLU A 208 27.41 14.18 -6.96
C GLU A 208 27.49 15.71 -6.93
N VAL A 209 26.62 16.38 -6.17
CA VAL A 209 26.62 17.84 -6.04
C VAL A 209 27.16 18.35 -4.69
N GLY A 210 27.79 17.48 -3.88
CA GLY A 210 28.41 17.83 -2.61
C GLY A 210 27.46 17.82 -1.41
N LEU A 211 26.28 17.23 -1.55
CA LEU A 211 25.30 17.10 -0.47
C LEU A 211 25.27 15.69 0.10
N THR A 212 25.05 15.57 1.40
CA THR A 212 24.81 14.29 2.07
C THR A 212 23.31 14.16 2.37
N LEU A 213 22.70 13.12 1.84
CA LEU A 213 21.28 12.79 2.16
C LEU A 213 21.20 12.26 3.60
N THR A 214 20.37 12.89 4.44
CA THR A 214 20.13 12.49 5.84
C THR A 214 18.76 11.86 6.07
N ASP A 215 17.76 12.27 5.29
CA ASP A 215 16.43 11.64 5.28
C ASP A 215 15.80 11.74 3.88
N LEU A 216 15.00 10.73 3.54
CA LEU A 216 14.25 10.70 2.29
C LEU A 216 12.79 10.33 2.56
N LYS A 217 11.89 11.18 2.08
CA LYS A 217 10.46 10.96 2.25
C LYS A 217 9.72 11.03 0.92
N ARG A 218 8.99 9.96 0.55
CA ARG A 218 8.13 9.97 -0.63
C ARG A 218 6.74 10.48 -0.27
N LEU A 219 6.35 11.64 -0.82
CA LEU A 219 5.10 12.33 -0.52
C LEU A 219 3.96 11.98 -1.46
N ARG A 220 4.26 11.57 -2.71
CA ARG A 220 3.25 11.37 -3.74
C ARG A 220 3.66 10.27 -4.72
N VAL A 221 2.68 9.51 -5.17
CA VAL A 221 2.78 8.53 -6.27
C VAL A 221 1.73 8.87 -7.31
N GLY A 222 2.14 9.23 -8.52
CA GLY A 222 1.23 9.71 -9.55
C GLY A 222 0.44 10.94 -9.07
N ARG A 223 -0.87 10.80 -9.02
CA ARG A 223 -1.79 11.83 -8.52
C ARG A 223 -2.16 11.66 -7.04
N ILE A 224 -1.71 10.58 -6.41
CA ILE A 224 -2.09 10.23 -5.04
C ILE A 224 -1.08 10.79 -4.05
N PRO A 225 -1.43 11.83 -3.28
CA PRO A 225 -0.60 12.33 -2.20
C PRO A 225 -0.72 11.43 -0.96
N MET A 226 0.30 11.48 -0.13
CA MET A 226 0.25 10.86 1.20
C MET A 226 -0.76 11.54 2.13
N ALA A 227 -0.90 12.88 2.00
CA ALA A 227 -1.95 13.74 2.54
C ALA A 227 -2.44 13.39 3.96
N GLY A 228 -1.61 13.62 4.98
CA GLY A 228 -2.04 13.47 6.37
C GLY A 228 -2.18 12.03 6.86
N LEU A 229 -1.81 11.02 6.06
CA LEU A 229 -1.71 9.63 6.52
C LEU A 229 -0.57 9.53 7.53
N PRO A 230 -0.82 9.21 8.82
CA PRO A 230 0.22 9.12 9.82
C PRO A 230 1.22 7.99 9.50
N GLU A 231 2.44 8.13 10.01
CA GLU A 231 3.48 7.12 9.84
C GLU A 231 3.08 5.79 10.50
N GLY A 232 3.36 4.67 9.83
CA GLY A 232 2.94 3.33 10.25
C GLY A 232 1.46 3.02 10.01
N GLN A 233 0.69 3.98 9.52
CA GLN A 233 -0.72 3.78 9.22
C GLN A 233 -0.96 3.60 7.72
N TRP A 234 -2.10 3.02 7.39
CA TRP A 234 -2.49 2.73 6.05
C TRP A 234 -3.98 2.99 5.81
N ARG A 235 -4.35 3.18 4.55
CA ARG A 235 -5.74 3.32 4.11
C ARG A 235 -5.96 2.61 2.77
N TYR A 236 -7.19 2.38 2.45
CA TYR A 236 -7.55 1.98 1.09
C TYR A 236 -7.46 3.17 0.12
N LEU A 237 -7.14 2.88 -1.14
CA LEU A 237 -7.33 3.82 -2.25
C LEU A 237 -8.84 4.04 -2.41
N ALA A 238 -9.27 5.30 -2.42
CA ALA A 238 -10.68 5.62 -2.58
C ALA A 238 -11.14 5.39 -4.04
N GLU A 239 -12.43 5.13 -4.23
CA GLU A 239 -13.01 4.82 -5.55
C GLU A 239 -12.79 5.91 -6.60
N TYR A 240 -12.70 7.17 -6.17
CA TYR A 240 -12.47 8.34 -7.06
C TYR A 240 -10.98 8.62 -7.32
N GLU A 241 -10.07 8.02 -6.56
CA GLU A 241 -8.63 8.23 -6.72
C GLU A 241 -8.07 7.40 -7.88
N ARG A 242 -7.12 7.95 -8.62
CA ARG A 242 -6.41 7.30 -9.74
C ARG A 242 -4.95 7.72 -9.75
N PHE A 243 -4.06 6.77 -10.08
CA PHE A 243 -2.62 7.04 -10.27
C PHE A 243 -2.32 7.70 -11.60
#